data_3067d54ad08f578c4be1837ee46401eb
#
_entry.id   3067d54ad08f578c4be1837ee46401eb
#
_cell.length_a   1.000
_cell.length_b   1.000
_cell.length_c   1.000
_cell.angle_alpha   90.00
_cell.angle_beta   90.00
_cell.angle_gamma   90.00
#
_symmetry.space_group_name_H-M   'P 1'
#
loop_
_entity.id
_entity.type
_entity.pdbx_description
1 polymer ?
#
loop_
_entity_poly.entity_id
_entity_poly.type
_entity_poly.pdbx_seq_one_letter_code
_entity_poly.pdbx_strand_id
1 'polypeptide(L)'
;MNKAKIMILGTFHFKTEESTSIIKIQDDKRQNELKEIIKKISKFNPNKLCVELRPSEEGQYNKLFQEFLYKSNLDLSKQLAEIGIRGADYSINDAVDERIKFAFDIAKYNKLNYIYGIDYYDGWTQPLVFKKAKENHALYKNLNESFMKFANKYYGLFTEETTIEDIYKSFNSKEFNEFQHVTSFLPFNDIEIGDDSIGIDFVASWYKRNLHIFSNLKHICNDDDRVLVLYGAGHLKLLRDFINDSLDLEYTEVLPYLI
;
A
#
# COMPACT_ATOMS: atom_id res chain seq x y z
N MET A 1 -4.57 22.42 19.74
CA MET A 1 -3.48 21.71 19.04
C MET A 1 -3.89 21.62 17.58
N ASN A 2 -3.00 21.97 16.68
CA ASN A 2 -3.24 21.76 15.25
C ASN A 2 -3.01 20.28 14.94
N LYS A 3 -3.92 19.68 14.19
CA LYS A 3 -3.79 18.26 13.81
C LYS A 3 -2.77 18.09 12.69
N ALA A 4 -2.04 16.98 12.70
CA ALA A 4 -1.30 16.55 11.51
C ALA A 4 -2.29 16.10 10.43
N LYS A 5 -2.07 16.54 9.19
CA LYS A 5 -2.88 16.17 8.03
C LYS A 5 -2.27 14.96 7.32
N ILE A 6 -3.06 13.91 7.17
CA ILE A 6 -2.63 12.65 6.59
C ILE A 6 -3.36 12.43 5.28
N MET A 7 -2.63 12.37 4.17
CA MET A 7 -3.13 11.93 2.88
C MET A 7 -2.57 10.56 2.57
N ILE A 8 -3.42 9.58 2.26
CA ILE A 8 -2.98 8.25 1.84
C ILE A 8 -3.21 8.11 0.34
N LEU A 9 -2.16 7.78 -0.40
CA LEU A 9 -2.26 7.28 -1.77
C LEU A 9 -2.20 5.75 -1.73
N GLY A 10 -3.36 5.13 -1.86
CA GLY A 10 -3.48 3.67 -1.98
C GLY A 10 -2.96 3.19 -3.32
N THR A 11 -1.97 2.31 -3.30
CA THR A 11 -1.34 1.82 -4.51
C THR A 11 -1.79 0.40 -4.85
N PHE A 12 -1.61 0.03 -6.11
CA PHE A 12 -1.54 -1.34 -6.57
C PHE A 12 -0.07 -1.77 -6.66
N HIS A 13 0.19 -3.06 -6.60
CA HIS A 13 1.56 -3.56 -6.69
C HIS A 13 2.07 -3.51 -8.13
N PHE A 14 3.15 -2.75 -8.37
CA PHE A 14 3.73 -2.57 -9.70
C PHE A 14 4.42 -3.82 -10.25
N LYS A 15 4.64 -4.83 -9.42
CA LYS A 15 5.29 -6.10 -9.78
C LYS A 15 4.30 -7.24 -10.06
N THR A 16 2.99 -6.98 -10.10
CA THR A 16 2.01 -8.00 -10.49
C THR A 16 2.09 -8.29 -11.99
N GLU A 17 1.54 -9.43 -12.40
CA GLU A 17 1.47 -9.80 -13.82
C GLU A 17 0.68 -8.75 -14.62
N GLU A 18 -0.44 -8.28 -14.08
CA GLU A 18 -1.29 -7.26 -14.71
C GLU A 18 -0.53 -5.94 -14.88
N SER A 19 0.24 -5.53 -13.89
CA SER A 19 1.01 -4.29 -13.94
C SER A 19 2.19 -4.37 -14.89
N THR A 20 2.78 -5.54 -15.09
CA THR A 20 3.95 -5.73 -15.95
C THR A 20 3.59 -6.09 -17.37
N SER A 21 2.54 -6.88 -17.62
CA SER A 21 2.17 -7.38 -18.95
C SER A 21 1.03 -6.62 -19.61
N ILE A 22 0.01 -6.18 -18.86
CA ILE A 22 -1.16 -5.46 -19.39
C ILE A 22 -0.90 -3.96 -19.34
N ILE A 23 -0.61 -3.41 -18.16
CA ILE A 23 -0.38 -1.96 -17.97
C ILE A 23 0.99 -1.55 -18.52
N LYS A 24 1.98 -2.47 -18.47
CA LYS A 24 3.37 -2.18 -18.89
C LYS A 24 3.93 -0.96 -18.15
N ILE A 25 3.91 -1.04 -16.82
CA ILE A 25 4.23 0.08 -15.93
C ILE A 25 5.59 0.73 -16.23
N GLN A 26 6.53 0.01 -16.84
CA GLN A 26 7.85 0.53 -17.21
C GLN A 26 7.87 1.33 -18.52
N ASP A 27 6.82 1.28 -19.33
CA ASP A 27 6.76 2.01 -20.59
C ASP A 27 6.76 3.52 -20.35
N ASP A 28 7.36 4.28 -21.27
CA ASP A 28 7.46 5.74 -21.19
C ASP A 28 6.10 6.42 -20.98
N LYS A 29 5.04 5.91 -21.63
CA LYS A 29 3.67 6.41 -21.43
C LYS A 29 3.28 6.33 -19.97
N ARG A 30 3.46 5.16 -19.34
CA ARG A 30 3.07 4.92 -17.95
C ARG A 30 3.96 5.67 -16.96
N GLN A 31 5.26 5.76 -17.26
CA GLN A 31 6.18 6.59 -16.47
C GLN A 31 5.80 8.09 -16.53
N ASN A 32 5.29 8.58 -17.66
CA ASN A 32 4.80 9.95 -17.74
C ASN A 32 3.48 10.12 -16.98
N GLU A 33 2.56 9.16 -17.04
CA GLU A 33 1.34 9.15 -16.21
C GLU A 33 1.69 9.20 -14.71
N LEU A 34 2.66 8.41 -14.25
CA LEU A 34 3.14 8.46 -12.86
C LEU A 34 3.71 9.84 -12.48
N LYS A 35 4.46 10.50 -13.37
CA LYS A 35 4.95 11.86 -13.13
C LYS A 35 3.80 12.87 -12.96
N GLU A 36 2.73 12.74 -13.75
CA GLU A 36 1.55 13.60 -13.58
C GLU A 36 0.83 13.33 -12.25
N ILE A 37 0.73 12.06 -11.81
CA ILE A 37 0.22 11.72 -10.49
C ILE A 37 1.05 12.39 -9.40
N ILE A 38 2.38 12.31 -9.48
CA ILE A 38 3.28 12.98 -8.53
C ILE A 38 2.98 14.47 -8.45
N LYS A 39 2.88 15.17 -9.59
CA LYS A 39 2.56 16.61 -9.62
C LYS A 39 1.23 16.92 -8.94
N LYS A 40 0.22 16.11 -9.21
CA LYS A 40 -1.14 16.27 -8.67
C LYS A 40 -1.15 16.09 -7.15
N ILE A 41 -0.64 14.97 -6.62
CA ILE A 41 -0.62 14.72 -5.18
C ILE A 41 0.31 15.69 -4.42
N SER A 42 1.35 16.18 -5.07
CA SER A 42 2.28 17.15 -4.46
C SER A 42 1.64 18.52 -4.19
N LYS A 43 0.47 18.84 -4.76
CA LYS A 43 -0.33 20.00 -4.36
C LYS A 43 -0.77 19.94 -2.89
N PHE A 44 -0.77 18.77 -2.30
CA PHE A 44 -0.92 18.60 -0.85
C PHE A 44 0.22 19.25 -0.08
N ASN A 45 1.37 19.49 -0.69
CA ASN A 45 2.58 20.06 -0.10
C ASN A 45 3.07 19.26 1.12
N PRO A 46 3.35 17.95 0.98
CA PRO A 46 3.77 17.13 2.09
C PRO A 46 5.17 17.55 2.59
N ASN A 47 5.36 17.51 3.91
CA ASN A 47 6.67 17.66 4.55
C ASN A 47 7.24 16.32 5.05
N LYS A 48 6.44 15.25 4.98
CA LYS A 48 6.86 13.87 5.27
C LYS A 48 6.26 12.91 4.26
N LEU A 49 7.03 11.86 3.92
CA LEU A 49 6.58 10.73 3.11
C LEU A 49 6.77 9.44 3.92
N CYS A 50 5.71 8.63 3.99
CA CYS A 50 5.73 7.31 4.59
C CYS A 50 5.47 6.25 3.53
N VAL A 51 6.10 5.09 3.67
CA VAL A 51 5.95 3.95 2.76
C VAL A 51 5.74 2.63 3.52
N GLU A 52 5.28 1.63 2.80
CA GLU A 52 5.12 0.25 3.27
C GLU A 52 6.49 -0.43 3.42
N LEU A 53 7.25 0.02 4.42
CA LEU A 53 8.58 -0.44 4.79
C LEU A 53 8.65 -0.53 6.31
N ARG A 54 9.37 -1.51 6.87
CA ARG A 54 9.57 -1.59 8.31
C ARG A 54 10.48 -0.46 8.81
N PRO A 55 10.22 0.12 9.98
CA PRO A 55 11.13 1.10 10.58
C PRO A 55 12.57 0.62 10.71
N SER A 56 12.78 -0.68 10.93
CA SER A 56 14.12 -1.28 11.02
C SER A 56 14.93 -1.23 9.73
N GLU A 57 14.29 -1.07 8.57
CA GLU A 57 14.91 -1.02 7.25
C GLU A 57 15.20 0.41 6.76
N GLU A 58 14.71 1.43 7.48
CA GLU A 58 14.83 2.84 7.08
C GLU A 58 16.27 3.28 6.83
N GLY A 59 17.21 2.82 7.64
CA GLY A 59 18.61 3.22 7.53
C GLY A 59 19.22 2.89 6.17
N GLN A 60 19.05 1.66 5.73
CA GLN A 60 19.54 1.19 4.43
C GLN A 60 18.76 1.80 3.28
N TYR A 61 17.45 1.88 3.42
CA TYR A 61 16.55 2.47 2.44
C TYR A 61 16.87 3.95 2.19
N ASN A 62 17.01 4.76 3.24
CA ASN A 62 17.35 6.17 3.10
C ASN A 62 18.76 6.39 2.59
N LYS A 63 19.72 5.50 2.91
CA LYS A 63 21.05 5.55 2.28
C LYS A 63 20.94 5.43 0.76
N LEU A 64 20.15 4.46 0.27
CA LEU A 64 19.90 4.30 -1.16
C LEU A 64 19.16 5.52 -1.76
N PHE A 65 18.20 6.06 -1.04
CA PHE A 65 17.50 7.29 -1.46
C PHE A 65 18.47 8.48 -1.59
N GLN A 66 19.38 8.68 -0.64
CA GLN A 66 20.41 9.73 -0.75
C GLN A 66 21.29 9.51 -1.99
N GLU A 67 21.71 8.28 -2.27
CA GLU A 67 22.46 7.98 -3.48
C GLU A 67 21.66 8.32 -4.76
N PHE A 68 20.37 8.00 -4.79
CA PHE A 68 19.47 8.35 -5.88
C PHE A 68 19.35 9.86 -6.11
N LEU A 69 19.39 10.68 -5.04
CA LEU A 69 19.33 12.13 -5.17
C LEU A 69 20.58 12.73 -5.86
N TYR A 70 21.75 12.14 -5.64
CA TYR A 70 23.02 12.72 -6.05
C TYR A 70 23.68 12.02 -7.27
N LYS A 71 23.29 10.78 -7.60
CA LYS A 71 23.87 10.03 -8.71
C LYS A 71 22.89 9.97 -9.88
N SER A 72 23.26 10.57 -11.03
CA SER A 72 22.39 10.64 -12.22
C SER A 72 22.13 9.28 -12.90
N ASN A 73 23.01 8.29 -12.73
CA ASN A 73 22.96 6.99 -13.41
C ASN A 73 23.03 5.82 -12.40
N LEU A 74 22.26 5.92 -11.30
CA LEU A 74 22.21 4.86 -10.29
C LEU A 74 21.37 3.69 -10.80
N ASP A 75 21.98 2.51 -10.88
CA ASP A 75 21.25 1.25 -11.10
C ASP A 75 20.62 0.82 -9.76
N LEU A 76 19.36 1.23 -9.55
CA LEU A 76 18.64 0.95 -8.32
C LEU A 76 18.44 -0.55 -8.10
N SER A 77 18.16 -1.33 -9.15
CA SER A 77 17.93 -2.77 -9.00
C SER A 77 19.19 -3.50 -8.53
N LYS A 78 20.36 -3.11 -9.08
CA LYS A 78 21.64 -3.66 -8.62
C LYS A 78 21.92 -3.31 -7.15
N GLN A 79 21.72 -2.05 -6.76
CA GLN A 79 21.93 -1.62 -5.38
C GLN A 79 20.97 -2.32 -4.39
N LEU A 80 19.71 -2.50 -4.77
CA LEU A 80 18.73 -3.21 -3.95
C LEU A 80 19.12 -4.68 -3.71
N ALA A 81 19.63 -5.35 -4.75
CA ALA A 81 20.12 -6.72 -4.64
C ALA A 81 21.31 -6.84 -3.66
N GLU A 82 22.17 -5.83 -3.61
CA GLU A 82 23.32 -5.78 -2.70
C GLU A 82 22.93 -5.46 -1.25
N ILE A 83 21.91 -4.60 -1.05
CA ILE A 83 21.50 -4.12 0.28
C ILE A 83 20.55 -5.12 0.96
N GLY A 84 19.71 -5.83 0.20
CA GLY A 84 18.80 -6.84 0.73
C GLY A 84 17.67 -6.27 1.58
N ILE A 85 17.08 -5.13 1.19
CA ILE A 85 15.91 -4.56 1.84
C ILE A 85 14.75 -5.55 1.76
N ARG A 86 14.08 -5.78 2.88
CA ARG A 86 12.94 -6.68 2.96
C ARG A 86 11.63 -5.91 3.12
N GLY A 87 10.72 -6.12 2.19
CA GLY A 87 9.31 -5.77 2.40
C GLY A 87 8.64 -6.73 3.39
N ALA A 88 7.35 -6.50 3.65
CA ALA A 88 6.55 -7.33 4.54
C ALA A 88 6.51 -8.79 4.06
N ASP A 89 6.20 -9.02 2.80
CA ASP A 89 5.91 -10.34 2.24
C ASP A 89 7.03 -10.89 1.36
N TYR A 90 7.91 -10.02 0.83
CA TYR A 90 8.98 -10.39 -0.08
C TYR A 90 10.11 -9.35 -0.07
N SER A 91 11.27 -9.74 -0.58
CA SER A 91 12.40 -8.82 -0.71
C SER A 91 12.12 -7.75 -1.75
N ILE A 92 12.41 -6.50 -1.41
CA ILE A 92 12.40 -5.38 -2.35
C ILE A 92 13.73 -5.44 -3.12
N ASN A 93 13.69 -6.03 -4.29
CA ASN A 93 14.90 -6.29 -5.09
C ASN A 93 14.85 -5.68 -6.49
N ASP A 94 13.86 -4.84 -6.77
CA ASP A 94 13.63 -4.25 -8.08
C ASP A 94 13.20 -2.79 -7.98
N ALA A 95 13.76 -1.95 -8.83
CA ALA A 95 13.41 -0.54 -8.94
C ALA A 95 11.96 -0.29 -9.41
N VAL A 96 11.32 -1.30 -10.04
CA VAL A 96 9.91 -1.23 -10.45
C VAL A 96 8.96 -1.20 -9.27
N ASP A 97 9.34 -1.77 -8.12
CA ASP A 97 8.54 -1.73 -6.91
C ASP A 97 8.12 -0.29 -6.59
N GLU A 98 6.83 -0.07 -6.33
CA GLU A 98 6.26 1.26 -6.07
C GLU A 98 6.90 1.96 -4.88
N ARG A 99 7.42 1.17 -3.94
CA ARG A 99 8.13 1.67 -2.76
C ARG A 99 9.55 2.17 -3.07
N ILE A 100 10.06 1.95 -4.27
CA ILE A 100 11.41 2.36 -4.66
C ILE A 100 11.34 3.59 -5.58
N LYS A 101 11.45 3.40 -6.89
CA LYS A 101 11.58 4.54 -7.80
C LYS A 101 10.43 5.52 -7.69
N PHE A 102 9.20 5.06 -7.59
CA PHE A 102 8.04 5.94 -7.50
C PHE A 102 8.04 6.73 -6.17
N ALA A 103 8.31 6.05 -5.04
CA ALA A 103 8.46 6.73 -3.75
C ALA A 103 9.63 7.73 -3.74
N PHE A 104 10.78 7.37 -4.34
CA PHE A 104 11.93 8.25 -4.45
C PHE A 104 11.65 9.48 -5.33
N ASP A 105 10.95 9.29 -6.44
CA ASP A 105 10.52 10.38 -7.33
C ASP A 105 9.55 11.33 -6.60
N ILE A 106 8.59 10.81 -5.81
CA ILE A 106 7.71 11.61 -4.95
C ILE A 106 8.52 12.44 -3.95
N ALA A 107 9.43 11.79 -3.21
CA ALA A 107 10.24 12.46 -2.22
C ALA A 107 11.14 13.54 -2.84
N LYS A 108 11.80 13.23 -3.96
CA LYS A 108 12.63 14.19 -4.72
C LYS A 108 11.84 15.38 -5.22
N TYR A 109 10.65 15.15 -5.79
CA TYR A 109 9.78 16.22 -6.29
C TYR A 109 9.37 17.19 -5.18
N ASN A 110 9.06 16.65 -3.99
CA ASN A 110 8.68 17.43 -2.81
C ASN A 110 9.88 17.92 -1.98
N LYS A 111 11.12 17.69 -2.44
CA LYS A 111 12.37 18.11 -1.77
C LYS A 111 12.51 17.53 -0.35
N LEU A 112 12.00 16.32 -0.16
CA LEU A 112 12.15 15.61 1.10
C LEU A 112 13.52 14.94 1.17
N ASN A 113 14.11 14.93 2.35
CA ASN A 113 15.45 14.35 2.58
C ASN A 113 15.38 12.97 3.26
N TYR A 114 14.19 12.55 3.66
CA TYR A 114 13.98 11.32 4.41
C TYR A 114 12.61 10.72 4.09
N ILE A 115 12.55 9.39 4.06
CA ILE A 115 11.33 8.60 3.85
C ILE A 115 11.17 7.67 5.04
N TYR A 116 9.98 7.65 5.64
CA TYR A 116 9.68 6.88 6.84
C TYR A 116 9.06 5.54 6.49
N GLY A 117 9.50 4.48 7.17
CA GLY A 117 8.87 3.17 7.14
C GLY A 117 7.86 3.05 8.27
N ILE A 118 6.62 2.69 7.94
CA ILE A 118 5.57 2.56 8.96
C ILE A 118 4.96 1.15 9.03
N ASP A 119 5.49 0.20 8.27
CA ASP A 119 4.94 -1.15 8.21
C ASP A 119 5.28 -1.98 9.46
N TYR A 120 4.41 -2.96 9.66
CA TYR A 120 4.58 -4.04 10.63
C TYR A 120 4.17 -5.35 10.00
N TYR A 121 4.97 -6.40 10.17
CA TYR A 121 4.66 -7.71 9.64
C TYR A 121 5.12 -8.82 10.58
N ASP A 122 4.21 -9.70 10.93
CA ASP A 122 4.45 -10.87 11.78
C ASP A 122 4.04 -12.21 11.13
N GLY A 123 3.78 -12.21 9.83
CA GLY A 123 3.41 -13.37 9.02
C GLY A 123 2.10 -13.17 8.26
N TRP A 124 1.96 -13.88 7.13
CA TRP A 124 0.77 -13.88 6.30
C TRP A 124 0.14 -15.27 6.29
N THR A 125 -1.00 -15.44 6.96
CA THR A 125 -1.62 -16.73 7.20
C THR A 125 -2.79 -17.05 6.26
N GLN A 126 -3.19 -16.14 5.39
CA GLN A 126 -4.30 -16.33 4.45
C GLN A 126 -4.21 -17.64 3.63
N PRO A 127 -3.05 -18.02 3.05
CA PRO A 127 -2.95 -19.27 2.30
C PRO A 127 -3.22 -20.51 3.16
N LEU A 128 -2.88 -20.44 4.44
CA LEU A 128 -3.14 -21.52 5.39
C LEU A 128 -4.65 -21.65 5.66
N VAL A 129 -5.36 -20.52 5.81
CA VAL A 129 -6.82 -20.52 5.98
C VAL A 129 -7.51 -21.09 4.76
N PHE A 130 -7.13 -20.70 3.54
CA PHE A 130 -7.64 -21.29 2.31
C PHE A 130 -7.38 -22.79 2.21
N LYS A 131 -6.18 -23.23 2.60
CA LYS A 131 -5.83 -24.65 2.62
C LYS A 131 -6.74 -25.44 3.56
N LYS A 132 -6.95 -24.93 4.76
CA LYS A 132 -7.84 -25.58 5.75
C LYS A 132 -9.32 -25.50 5.35
N ALA A 133 -9.78 -24.39 4.80
CA ALA A 133 -11.16 -24.24 4.33
C ALA A 133 -11.54 -25.30 3.28
N LYS A 134 -10.58 -25.80 2.48
CA LYS A 134 -10.82 -26.89 1.50
C LYS A 134 -11.29 -28.20 2.13
N GLU A 135 -11.09 -28.39 3.41
CA GLU A 135 -11.59 -29.55 4.16
C GLU A 135 -13.12 -29.51 4.33
N ASN A 136 -13.73 -28.32 4.21
CA ASN A 136 -15.19 -28.12 4.22
C ASN A 136 -15.63 -27.44 2.92
N HIS A 137 -16.25 -28.21 2.03
CA HIS A 137 -16.62 -27.75 0.68
C HIS A 137 -17.52 -26.50 0.67
N ALA A 138 -18.49 -26.41 1.60
CA ALA A 138 -19.41 -25.27 1.66
C ALA A 138 -18.70 -23.98 2.10
N LEU A 139 -17.86 -24.06 3.15
CA LEU A 139 -17.05 -22.92 3.61
C LEU A 139 -16.08 -22.45 2.54
N TYR A 140 -15.37 -23.40 1.92
CA TYR A 140 -14.44 -23.05 0.83
C TYR A 140 -15.14 -22.38 -0.34
N LYS A 141 -16.30 -22.90 -0.75
CA LYS A 141 -17.08 -22.31 -1.84
C LYS A 141 -17.48 -20.88 -1.52
N ASN A 142 -18.06 -20.63 -0.35
CA ASN A 142 -18.50 -19.28 0.07
C ASN A 142 -17.34 -18.30 0.12
N LEU A 143 -16.22 -18.69 0.73
CA LEU A 143 -15.00 -17.87 0.82
C LEU A 143 -14.46 -17.55 -0.58
N ASN A 144 -14.35 -18.57 -1.44
CA ASN A 144 -13.84 -18.39 -2.80
C ASN A 144 -14.76 -17.52 -3.66
N GLU A 145 -16.08 -17.68 -3.57
CA GLU A 145 -17.04 -16.83 -4.30
C GLU A 145 -16.93 -15.38 -3.86
N SER A 146 -16.79 -15.12 -2.57
CA SER A 146 -16.62 -13.77 -2.05
C SER A 146 -15.31 -13.14 -2.53
N PHE A 147 -14.21 -13.87 -2.44
CA PHE A 147 -12.91 -13.44 -2.91
C PHE A 147 -12.91 -13.18 -4.43
N MET A 148 -13.54 -14.04 -5.21
CA MET A 148 -13.64 -13.88 -6.67
C MET A 148 -14.47 -12.67 -7.09
N LYS A 149 -15.45 -12.23 -6.28
CA LYS A 149 -16.16 -10.95 -6.55
C LYS A 149 -15.18 -9.78 -6.53
N PHE A 150 -14.28 -9.75 -5.54
CA PHE A 150 -13.24 -8.72 -5.48
C PHE A 150 -12.24 -8.88 -6.62
N ALA A 151 -11.72 -10.10 -6.83
CA ALA A 151 -10.72 -10.37 -7.86
C ALA A 151 -11.20 -9.95 -9.26
N ASN A 152 -12.45 -10.27 -9.62
CA ASN A 152 -13.02 -9.85 -10.90
C ASN A 152 -13.12 -8.33 -11.03
N LYS A 153 -13.52 -7.62 -9.96
CA LYS A 153 -13.55 -6.14 -9.97
C LYS A 153 -12.14 -5.56 -10.04
N TYR A 154 -11.19 -6.12 -9.30
CA TYR A 154 -9.78 -5.73 -9.29
C TYR A 154 -9.14 -5.91 -10.68
N TYR A 155 -9.19 -7.14 -11.24
CA TYR A 155 -8.58 -7.44 -12.52
C TYR A 155 -9.25 -6.70 -13.69
N GLY A 156 -10.54 -6.40 -13.57
CA GLY A 156 -11.28 -5.60 -14.56
C GLY A 156 -10.78 -4.14 -14.69
N LEU A 157 -9.97 -3.65 -13.74
CA LEU A 157 -9.36 -2.33 -13.83
C LEU A 157 -8.11 -2.32 -14.73
N PHE A 158 -7.52 -3.48 -15.00
CA PHE A 158 -6.27 -3.56 -15.75
C PHE A 158 -6.56 -3.91 -17.21
N THR A 159 -6.66 -2.87 -18.06
CA THR A 159 -6.76 -2.97 -19.50
C THR A 159 -5.69 -2.12 -20.17
N GLU A 160 -5.42 -2.33 -21.46
CA GLU A 160 -4.43 -1.51 -22.18
C GLU A 160 -4.84 -0.04 -22.28
N GLU A 161 -6.15 0.25 -22.29
CA GLU A 161 -6.72 1.60 -22.36
C GLU A 161 -6.76 2.30 -21.00
N THR A 162 -6.84 1.55 -19.91
CA THR A 162 -6.94 2.13 -18.56
C THR A 162 -5.69 2.95 -18.22
N THR A 163 -5.87 4.20 -17.80
CA THR A 163 -4.75 5.03 -17.35
C THR A 163 -4.35 4.70 -15.91
N ILE A 164 -3.11 5.03 -15.53
CA ILE A 164 -2.68 4.92 -14.13
C ILE A 164 -3.56 5.79 -13.22
N GLU A 165 -4.01 6.93 -13.72
CA GLU A 165 -4.91 7.82 -12.97
C GLU A 165 -6.26 7.15 -12.68
N ASP A 166 -6.84 6.44 -13.65
CA ASP A 166 -8.11 5.73 -13.48
C ASP A 166 -7.98 4.61 -12.43
N ILE A 167 -6.86 3.88 -12.46
CA ILE A 167 -6.56 2.85 -11.46
C ILE A 167 -6.47 3.49 -10.08
N TYR A 168 -5.70 4.57 -9.92
CA TYR A 168 -5.58 5.27 -8.64
C TYR A 168 -6.91 5.86 -8.15
N LYS A 169 -7.72 6.45 -9.04
CA LYS A 169 -9.06 6.92 -8.68
C LYS A 169 -9.94 5.79 -8.15
N SER A 170 -9.92 4.64 -8.80
CA SER A 170 -10.66 3.46 -8.35
C SER A 170 -10.15 2.99 -6.98
N PHE A 171 -8.85 2.72 -6.84
CA PHE A 171 -8.26 2.17 -5.61
C PHE A 171 -8.39 3.09 -4.39
N ASN A 172 -8.48 4.39 -4.61
CA ASN A 172 -8.60 5.38 -3.55
C ASN A 172 -10.06 5.78 -3.28
N SER A 173 -11.03 5.22 -4.03
CA SER A 173 -12.44 5.45 -3.74
C SER A 173 -12.88 4.71 -2.47
N LYS A 174 -13.74 5.36 -1.69
CA LYS A 174 -14.33 4.75 -0.49
C LYS A 174 -15.08 3.47 -0.84
N GLU A 175 -15.85 3.51 -1.92
CA GLU A 175 -16.61 2.34 -2.41
C GLU A 175 -15.72 1.13 -2.69
N PHE A 176 -14.58 1.33 -3.36
CA PHE A 176 -13.66 0.23 -3.66
C PHE A 176 -13.05 -0.36 -2.40
N ASN A 177 -12.60 0.50 -1.46
CA ASN A 177 -11.96 0.04 -0.24
C ASN A 177 -12.94 -0.71 0.68
N GLU A 178 -14.19 -0.23 0.80
CA GLU A 178 -15.24 -0.92 1.55
C GLU A 178 -15.60 -2.26 0.89
N PHE A 179 -15.74 -2.28 -0.43
CA PHE A 179 -16.01 -3.50 -1.17
C PHE A 179 -14.88 -4.54 -1.00
N GLN A 180 -13.61 -4.12 -1.09
CA GLN A 180 -12.47 -4.99 -0.83
C GLN A 180 -12.53 -5.57 0.59
N HIS A 181 -12.80 -4.73 1.58
CA HIS A 181 -12.83 -5.16 2.97
C HIS A 181 -13.91 -6.22 3.23
N VAL A 182 -15.13 -6.00 2.74
CA VAL A 182 -16.25 -6.93 2.95
C VAL A 182 -16.18 -8.20 2.09
N THR A 183 -15.40 -8.20 1.02
CA THR A 183 -15.31 -9.38 0.13
C THR A 183 -14.00 -10.15 0.25
N SER A 184 -12.92 -9.51 0.71
CA SER A 184 -11.58 -10.13 0.73
C SER A 184 -11.03 -10.36 2.14
N PHE A 185 -11.58 -9.72 3.16
CA PHE A 185 -11.10 -9.87 4.54
C PHE A 185 -12.17 -10.41 5.49
N LEU A 186 -13.35 -9.78 5.59
CA LEU A 186 -14.38 -10.19 6.54
C LEU A 186 -14.88 -11.63 6.35
N PRO A 187 -15.02 -12.18 5.13
CA PRO A 187 -15.50 -13.55 4.95
C PRO A 187 -14.62 -14.62 5.59
N PHE A 188 -13.37 -14.31 5.87
CA PHE A 188 -12.50 -15.24 6.62
C PHE A 188 -12.97 -15.44 8.06
N ASN A 189 -13.67 -14.44 8.64
CA ASN A 189 -14.19 -14.54 10.00
C ASN A 189 -15.17 -15.71 10.18
N ASP A 190 -15.81 -16.15 9.10
CA ASP A 190 -16.78 -17.25 9.11
C ASP A 190 -16.10 -18.62 8.95
N ILE A 191 -14.76 -18.68 8.88
CA ILE A 191 -14.01 -19.93 8.71
C ILE A 191 -13.62 -20.48 10.08
N GLU A 192 -14.47 -21.37 10.56
CA GLU A 192 -14.22 -22.21 11.74
C GLU A 192 -14.15 -23.67 11.33
N ILE A 193 -13.14 -24.40 11.82
CA ILE A 193 -12.95 -25.84 11.54
C ILE A 193 -12.74 -26.56 12.87
N GLY A 194 -13.78 -27.21 13.36
CA GLY A 194 -13.80 -27.79 14.71
C GLY A 194 -13.67 -26.69 15.76
N ASP A 195 -12.70 -26.81 16.65
CA ASP A 195 -12.36 -25.81 17.68
C ASP A 195 -11.31 -24.80 17.20
N ASP A 196 -10.98 -24.78 15.90
CA ASP A 196 -9.92 -23.96 15.31
C ASP A 196 -10.50 -22.66 14.75
N SER A 197 -10.16 -21.53 15.37
CA SER A 197 -10.58 -20.17 15.01
C SER A 197 -9.69 -19.53 13.92
N ILE A 198 -9.07 -20.32 13.06
CA ILE A 198 -8.03 -19.88 12.11
C ILE A 198 -8.46 -18.68 11.23
N GLY A 199 -9.73 -18.60 10.86
CA GLY A 199 -10.25 -17.47 10.09
C GLY A 199 -10.32 -16.19 10.92
N ILE A 200 -10.79 -16.28 12.16
CA ILE A 200 -10.81 -15.18 13.13
C ILE A 200 -9.39 -14.71 13.41
N ASP A 201 -8.45 -15.64 13.63
CA ASP A 201 -7.05 -15.33 13.89
C ASP A 201 -6.40 -14.60 12.71
N PHE A 202 -6.73 -14.97 11.47
CA PHE A 202 -6.28 -14.24 10.28
C PHE A 202 -6.85 -12.81 10.27
N VAL A 203 -8.16 -12.63 10.45
CA VAL A 203 -8.79 -11.30 10.49
C VAL A 203 -8.20 -10.46 11.62
N ALA A 204 -8.04 -11.04 12.81
CA ALA A 204 -7.43 -10.35 13.95
C ALA A 204 -5.98 -9.94 13.65
N SER A 205 -5.19 -10.79 13.00
CA SER A 205 -3.81 -10.47 12.61
C SER A 205 -3.75 -9.31 11.60
N TRP A 206 -4.72 -9.26 10.66
CA TRP A 206 -4.85 -8.15 9.72
C TRP A 206 -5.14 -6.82 10.43
N TYR A 207 -6.09 -6.81 11.38
CA TYR A 207 -6.38 -5.63 12.19
C TYR A 207 -5.18 -5.23 13.05
N LYS A 208 -4.50 -6.19 13.68
CA LYS A 208 -3.28 -5.96 14.46
C LYS A 208 -2.20 -5.30 13.60
N ARG A 209 -1.93 -5.79 12.38
CA ARG A 209 -0.97 -5.15 11.46
C ARG A 209 -1.35 -3.69 11.19
N ASN A 210 -2.62 -3.42 10.87
CA ASN A 210 -3.09 -2.06 10.60
C ASN A 210 -3.01 -1.14 11.84
N LEU A 211 -3.24 -1.65 13.04
CA LEU A 211 -3.04 -0.90 14.28
C LEU A 211 -1.56 -0.55 14.52
N HIS A 212 -0.64 -1.45 14.21
CA HIS A 212 0.78 -1.15 14.28
C HIS A 212 1.21 -0.10 13.26
N ILE A 213 0.72 -0.19 12.01
CA ILE A 213 0.95 0.82 10.96
C ILE A 213 0.46 2.19 11.43
N PHE A 214 -0.76 2.24 11.97
CA PHE A 214 -1.33 3.47 12.51
C PHE A 214 -0.52 4.02 13.70
N SER A 215 -0.08 3.17 14.61
CA SER A 215 0.79 3.56 15.73
C SER A 215 2.13 4.13 15.24
N ASN A 216 2.77 3.46 14.27
CA ASN A 216 4.02 3.94 13.67
C ASN A 216 3.82 5.31 13.00
N LEU A 217 2.71 5.48 12.24
CA LEU A 217 2.34 6.75 11.63
C LEU A 217 2.19 7.86 12.69
N LYS A 218 1.48 7.58 13.80
CA LYS A 218 1.33 8.56 14.88
C LYS A 218 2.65 8.99 15.50
N HIS A 219 3.57 8.07 15.71
CA HIS A 219 4.86 8.36 16.32
C HIS A 219 5.73 9.32 15.50
N ILE A 220 5.56 9.38 14.19
CA ILE A 220 6.33 10.29 13.32
C ILE A 220 5.64 11.64 13.11
N CYS A 221 4.37 11.78 13.47
CA CYS A 221 3.60 13.00 13.28
C CYS A 221 3.88 14.03 14.39
N ASN A 222 4.01 15.28 13.98
CA ASN A 222 3.98 16.45 14.88
C ASN A 222 2.80 17.35 14.46
N ASP A 223 2.44 18.31 15.31
CA ASP A 223 1.44 19.33 15.01
C ASP A 223 1.79 20.02 13.68
N ASP A 224 0.78 20.31 12.87
CA ASP A 224 0.88 20.95 11.54
C ASP A 224 1.61 20.13 10.45
N ASP A 225 2.05 18.90 10.70
CA ASP A 225 2.62 18.08 9.66
C ASP A 225 1.60 17.78 8.54
N ARG A 226 2.14 17.64 7.34
CA ARG A 226 1.41 17.18 6.14
C ARG A 226 2.09 15.91 5.65
N VAL A 227 1.55 14.78 6.05
CA VAL A 227 2.16 13.46 5.82
C VAL A 227 1.49 12.81 4.62
N LEU A 228 2.26 12.54 3.57
CA LEU A 228 1.84 11.69 2.46
C LEU A 228 2.22 10.25 2.78
N VAL A 229 1.27 9.34 2.69
CA VAL A 229 1.46 7.91 2.92
C VAL A 229 1.25 7.18 1.60
N LEU A 230 2.27 6.49 1.10
CA LEU A 230 2.21 5.61 -0.06
C LEU A 230 2.10 4.16 0.45
N TYR A 231 0.93 3.54 0.28
CA TYR A 231 0.65 2.26 0.92
C TYR A 231 -0.30 1.40 0.08
N GLY A 232 -0.21 0.06 0.20
CA GLY A 232 -1.12 -0.84 -0.50
C GLY A 232 -2.59 -0.53 -0.22
N ALA A 233 -3.42 -0.43 -1.28
CA ALA A 233 -4.82 0.01 -1.20
C ALA A 233 -5.68 -0.83 -0.25
N GLY A 234 -5.32 -2.10 -0.01
CA GLY A 234 -6.01 -2.98 0.93
C GLY A 234 -6.05 -2.48 2.38
N HIS A 235 -5.13 -1.59 2.73
CA HIS A 235 -5.03 -1.00 4.07
C HIS A 235 -5.90 0.24 4.27
N LEU A 236 -6.36 0.89 3.18
CA LEU A 236 -6.99 2.22 3.24
C LEU A 236 -8.23 2.28 4.11
N LYS A 237 -9.09 1.24 4.04
CA LYS A 237 -10.33 1.21 4.84
C LYS A 237 -10.02 1.38 6.32
N LEU A 238 -9.13 0.55 6.86
CA LEU A 238 -8.81 0.57 8.29
C LEU A 238 -8.00 1.80 8.68
N LEU A 239 -7.01 2.19 7.89
CA LEU A 239 -6.20 3.38 8.21
C LEU A 239 -7.02 4.67 8.17
N ARG A 240 -7.95 4.81 7.19
CA ARG A 240 -8.89 5.93 7.14
C ARG A 240 -9.75 6.01 8.40
N ASP A 241 -10.32 4.88 8.83
CA ASP A 241 -11.15 4.81 10.02
C ASP A 241 -10.34 5.20 11.27
N PHE A 242 -9.15 4.63 11.48
CA PHE A 242 -8.31 4.94 12.63
C PHE A 242 -7.88 6.41 12.67
N ILE A 243 -7.57 7.01 11.50
CA ILE A 243 -7.21 8.43 11.43
C ILE A 243 -8.42 9.30 11.76
N ASN A 244 -9.60 8.98 11.23
CA ASN A 244 -10.83 9.74 11.50
C ASN A 244 -11.25 9.66 12.98
N ASP A 245 -11.00 8.53 13.63
CA ASP A 245 -11.27 8.31 15.05
C ASP A 245 -10.19 8.93 15.96
N SER A 246 -9.11 9.46 15.39
CA SER A 246 -8.01 10.07 16.14
C SER A 246 -8.31 11.51 16.53
N LEU A 247 -7.86 11.91 17.73
CA LEU A 247 -8.00 13.29 18.21
C LEU A 247 -6.95 14.24 17.63
N ASP A 248 -5.80 13.71 17.23
CA ASP A 248 -4.58 14.44 16.88
C ASP A 248 -4.23 14.38 15.37
N LEU A 249 -4.96 13.58 14.59
CA LEU A 249 -4.79 13.46 13.14
C LEU A 249 -6.05 13.92 12.38
N GLU A 250 -5.86 14.34 11.14
CA GLU A 250 -6.92 14.73 10.19
C GLU A 250 -6.70 14.00 8.86
N TYR A 251 -7.67 13.20 8.44
CA TYR A 251 -7.60 12.54 7.14
C TYR A 251 -7.89 13.52 6.00
N THR A 252 -7.05 13.53 4.99
CA THR A 252 -7.22 14.31 3.76
C THR A 252 -7.44 13.37 2.58
N GLU A 253 -8.59 13.47 1.91
CA GLU A 253 -8.90 12.66 0.73
C GLU A 253 -7.95 12.98 -0.43
N VAL A 254 -7.42 11.94 -1.08
CA VAL A 254 -6.50 12.09 -2.22
C VAL A 254 -7.25 12.34 -3.55
N LEU A 255 -8.49 11.85 -3.69
CA LEU A 255 -9.26 11.94 -4.93
C LEU A 255 -9.41 13.36 -5.49
N PRO A 256 -9.66 14.42 -4.68
CA PRO A 256 -9.71 15.79 -5.19
C PRO A 256 -8.41 16.27 -5.85
N TYR A 257 -7.28 15.65 -5.53
CA TYR A 257 -5.99 15.98 -6.13
C TYR A 257 -5.74 15.20 -7.44
N LEU A 258 -6.41 14.08 -7.66
CA LEU A 258 -6.28 13.27 -8.87
C LEU A 258 -7.20 13.74 -10.03
N ILE A 259 -7.93 14.83 -9.83
CA ILE A 259 -8.79 15.44 -10.85
C ILE A 259 -8.00 16.40 -11.72
#